data_b119ab939ba0244797ff79c42fe5065f
#
_entry.id   b119ab939ba0244797ff79c42fe5065f
#
_cell.length_a   1.000
_cell.length_b   1.000
_cell.length_c   1.000
_cell.angle_alpha   90.00
_cell.angle_beta   90.00
_cell.angle_gamma   90.00
#
_symmetry.space_group_name_H-M   'P 1'
#
loop_
_entity.id
_entity.type
_entity.pdbx_description
1 polymer ?
#
loop_
_entity_poly.entity_id
_entity_poly.type
_entity_poly.pdbx_seq_one_letter_code
_entity_poly.pdbx_strand_id
1 'polypeptide(L)'
;MFDKSAKLYDSIYLNMGKDYAAEAGRIHALIQQHKQTSENLLLDVACGTGLHIGPLREFYQVEGLDLDEKMLEMARQKHPDIPLHHGNMMNFDLGHQFDAITCLFSSIGYVKTISSLNQTIRNMARHLKPGGVLLVEPWFTPENWNSGTVHATFVDQPDLKIARMNFSERKDRLSFFTFHYLVATPEGIEHFTELHELGLFTEDEYLEAFRAAGLEVLHDPTGLDGRGLYIGLKRTA
;
A
#
# COMPACT_ATOMS: atom_id res chain seq x y z
N MET A 1 8.19 -9.83 6.96
CA MET A 1 7.06 -10.22 6.07
C MET A 1 7.61 -10.57 4.70
N PHE A 2 8.32 -9.69 4.04
CA PHE A 2 8.93 -9.90 2.71
C PHE A 2 10.42 -10.30 2.84
N ASP A 3 10.70 -11.38 3.58
CA ASP A 3 12.09 -11.72 3.97
C ASP A 3 12.97 -12.06 2.77
N LYS A 4 12.48 -12.89 1.87
CA LYS A 4 13.19 -13.30 0.65
C LYS A 4 12.62 -12.65 -0.60
N SER A 5 11.33 -12.35 -0.62
CA SER A 5 10.64 -11.82 -1.79
C SER A 5 10.84 -10.34 -2.03
N ALA A 6 11.36 -9.56 -1.07
CA ALA A 6 11.62 -8.13 -1.26
C ALA A 6 12.45 -7.83 -2.53
N LYS A 7 13.48 -8.64 -2.81
CA LYS A 7 14.33 -8.53 -4.00
C LYS A 7 13.62 -8.90 -5.31
N LEU A 8 12.55 -9.67 -5.22
CA LEU A 8 11.78 -10.16 -6.37
C LEU A 8 10.54 -9.31 -6.64
N TYR A 9 10.16 -8.47 -5.68
CA TYR A 9 8.91 -7.73 -5.66
C TYR A 9 8.71 -6.92 -6.93
N ASP A 10 9.69 -6.09 -7.28
CA ASP A 10 9.61 -5.23 -8.45
C ASP A 10 9.48 -6.03 -9.75
N SER A 11 10.31 -7.07 -9.92
CA SER A 11 10.27 -7.95 -11.11
C SER A 11 8.92 -8.62 -11.28
N ILE A 12 8.28 -9.02 -10.17
CA ILE A 12 6.97 -9.67 -10.21
C ILE A 12 5.88 -8.68 -10.65
N TYR A 13 5.76 -7.53 -9.98
CA TYR A 13 4.66 -6.61 -10.24
C TYR A 13 4.80 -5.82 -11.54
N LEU A 14 6.02 -5.47 -11.94
CA LEU A 14 6.29 -4.89 -13.27
C LEU A 14 5.98 -5.88 -14.39
N ASN A 15 6.33 -7.16 -14.20
CA ASN A 15 5.98 -8.21 -15.17
C ASN A 15 4.46 -8.47 -15.26
N MET A 16 3.71 -8.20 -14.21
CA MET A 16 2.24 -8.27 -14.22
C MET A 16 1.59 -7.08 -14.95
N GLY A 17 2.39 -6.12 -15.43
CA GLY A 17 1.91 -4.96 -16.16
C GLY A 17 1.33 -3.84 -15.28
N LYS A 18 1.68 -3.81 -13.98
CA LYS A 18 1.24 -2.71 -13.09
C LYS A 18 1.91 -1.40 -13.52
N ASP A 19 1.08 -0.41 -13.86
CA ASP A 19 1.52 0.90 -14.34
C ASP A 19 1.51 1.94 -13.20
N TYR A 20 2.62 2.00 -12.46
CA TYR A 20 2.80 2.93 -11.35
C TYR A 20 2.78 4.40 -11.78
N ALA A 21 3.14 4.72 -13.02
CA ALA A 21 3.11 6.08 -13.53
C ALA A 21 1.67 6.54 -13.78
N ALA A 22 0.84 5.69 -14.40
CA ALA A 22 -0.59 5.96 -14.58
C ALA A 22 -1.30 6.09 -13.24
N GLU A 23 -1.00 5.21 -12.26
CA GLU A 23 -1.56 5.30 -10.90
C GLU A 23 -1.16 6.62 -10.22
N ALA A 24 0.12 7.02 -10.29
CA ALA A 24 0.59 8.28 -9.71
C ALA A 24 -0.09 9.50 -10.35
N GLY A 25 -0.31 9.50 -11.67
CA GLY A 25 -1.08 10.53 -12.36
C GLY A 25 -2.51 10.63 -11.85
N ARG A 26 -3.20 9.50 -11.63
CA ARG A 26 -4.55 9.46 -11.07
C ARG A 26 -4.57 9.92 -9.61
N ILE A 27 -3.61 9.47 -8.79
CA ILE A 27 -3.43 9.91 -7.40
C ILE A 27 -3.24 11.44 -7.35
N HIS A 28 -2.37 11.98 -8.21
CA HIS A 28 -2.14 13.40 -8.31
C HIS A 28 -3.44 14.18 -8.66
N ALA A 29 -4.18 13.72 -9.66
CA ALA A 29 -5.44 14.36 -10.05
C ALA A 29 -6.46 14.39 -8.89
N LEU A 30 -6.62 13.28 -8.16
CA LEU A 30 -7.51 13.19 -7.00
C LEU A 30 -7.05 14.10 -5.86
N ILE A 31 -5.76 14.14 -5.54
CA ILE A 31 -5.23 15.03 -4.52
C ILE A 31 -5.48 16.50 -4.91
N GLN A 32 -5.17 16.89 -6.15
CA GLN A 32 -5.38 18.28 -6.61
C GLN A 32 -6.86 18.69 -6.63
N GLN A 33 -7.76 17.75 -6.90
CA GLN A 33 -9.21 18.00 -6.86
C GLN A 33 -9.72 18.35 -5.46
N HIS A 34 -9.10 17.82 -4.42
CA HIS A 34 -9.63 17.90 -3.05
C HIS A 34 -8.73 18.68 -2.06
N LYS A 35 -7.44 18.76 -2.33
CA LYS A 35 -6.48 19.44 -1.47
C LYS A 35 -6.73 20.95 -1.41
N GLN A 36 -6.68 21.51 -0.19
CA GLN A 36 -6.83 22.96 0.07
C GLN A 36 -5.56 23.59 0.61
N THR A 37 -4.50 22.82 0.77
CA THR A 37 -3.18 23.33 1.19
C THR A 37 -2.37 23.81 0.00
N SER A 38 -1.39 24.71 0.23
CA SER A 38 -0.57 25.33 -0.83
C SER A 38 0.72 24.54 -1.14
N GLU A 39 1.19 23.73 -0.20
CA GLU A 39 2.42 22.96 -0.36
C GLU A 39 2.15 21.58 -0.98
N ASN A 40 3.22 20.81 -1.26
CA ASN A 40 3.15 19.53 -1.93
C ASN A 40 4.00 18.48 -1.20
N LEU A 41 3.90 18.40 0.13
CA LEU A 41 4.57 17.36 0.92
C LEU A 41 3.65 16.12 1.02
N LEU A 42 4.13 14.96 0.57
CA LEU A 42 3.39 13.71 0.53
C LEU A 42 4.11 12.62 1.32
N LEU A 43 3.37 11.89 2.17
CA LEU A 43 3.86 10.67 2.81
C LEU A 43 3.21 9.44 2.15
N ASP A 44 4.04 8.53 1.64
CA ASP A 44 3.59 7.20 1.19
C ASP A 44 3.77 6.19 2.31
N VAL A 45 2.65 5.77 2.93
CA VAL A 45 2.61 4.84 4.06
C VAL A 45 2.51 3.41 3.55
N ALA A 46 3.37 2.53 4.07
CA ALA A 46 3.63 1.19 3.56
C ALA A 46 4.16 1.25 2.12
N CYS A 47 5.16 2.09 1.90
CA CYS A 47 5.73 2.40 0.59
C CYS A 47 6.47 1.22 -0.07
N GLY A 48 6.74 0.15 0.69
CA GLY A 48 7.42 -1.03 0.19
C GLY A 48 8.79 -0.71 -0.41
N THR A 49 9.03 -1.18 -1.62
CA THR A 49 10.26 -0.92 -2.38
C THR A 49 10.29 0.46 -3.05
N GLY A 50 9.27 1.31 -2.84
CA GLY A 50 9.20 2.68 -3.36
C GLY A 50 8.82 2.80 -4.84
N LEU A 51 8.09 1.83 -5.41
CA LEU A 51 7.68 1.89 -6.83
C LEU A 51 6.73 3.06 -7.13
N HIS A 52 5.86 3.46 -6.18
CA HIS A 52 5.05 4.66 -6.32
C HIS A 52 5.84 5.95 -6.08
N ILE A 53 6.87 5.91 -5.22
CA ILE A 53 7.69 7.10 -4.90
C ILE A 53 8.31 7.69 -6.17
N GLY A 54 8.83 6.83 -7.07
CA GLY A 54 9.44 7.28 -8.32
C GLY A 54 8.57 8.25 -9.12
N PRO A 55 7.39 7.86 -9.58
CA PRO A 55 6.50 8.74 -10.33
C PRO A 55 5.81 9.82 -9.47
N LEU A 56 5.54 9.58 -8.17
CA LEU A 56 4.94 10.60 -7.31
C LEU A 56 5.88 11.79 -7.04
N ARG A 57 7.20 11.60 -7.04
CA ARG A 57 8.17 12.69 -6.83
C ARG A 57 8.20 13.72 -7.96
N GLU A 58 7.59 13.43 -9.10
CA GLU A 58 7.39 14.40 -10.17
C GLU A 58 6.42 15.53 -9.77
N PHE A 59 5.54 15.25 -8.81
CA PHE A 59 4.48 16.16 -8.36
C PHE A 59 4.66 16.64 -6.91
N TYR A 60 5.37 15.87 -6.08
CA TYR A 60 5.43 16.06 -4.62
C TYR A 60 6.86 15.97 -4.10
N GLN A 61 7.08 16.63 -2.96
CA GLN A 61 8.16 16.26 -2.06
C GLN A 61 7.70 15.02 -1.29
N VAL A 62 8.26 13.86 -1.63
CA VAL A 62 7.77 12.57 -1.12
C VAL A 62 8.64 12.11 0.03
N GLU A 63 8.00 11.61 1.08
CA GLU A 63 8.62 10.78 2.11
C GLU A 63 7.96 9.40 2.09
N GLY A 64 8.69 8.36 2.46
CA GLY A 64 8.15 7.00 2.55
C GLY A 64 8.21 6.45 3.96
N LEU A 65 7.23 5.61 4.34
CA LEU A 65 7.25 4.88 5.60
C LEU A 65 6.87 3.42 5.35
N ASP A 66 7.66 2.50 5.89
CA ASP A 66 7.34 1.07 5.85
C ASP A 66 7.75 0.37 7.15
N LEU A 67 7.09 -0.74 7.48
CA LEU A 67 7.42 -1.59 8.62
C LEU A 67 8.56 -2.57 8.31
N ASP A 68 8.74 -2.92 7.04
CA ASP A 68 9.70 -3.94 6.59
C ASP A 68 11.01 -3.28 6.15
N GLU A 69 12.06 -3.46 6.96
CA GLU A 69 13.37 -2.85 6.69
C GLU A 69 13.99 -3.34 5.37
N LYS A 70 13.73 -4.59 4.95
CA LYS A 70 14.22 -5.11 3.67
C LYS A 70 13.58 -4.41 2.47
N MET A 71 12.30 -4.08 2.58
CA MET A 71 11.63 -3.24 1.59
C MET A 71 12.25 -1.84 1.54
N LEU A 72 12.51 -1.23 2.71
CA LEU A 72 13.15 0.09 2.79
C LEU A 72 14.59 0.07 2.26
N GLU A 73 15.35 -1.01 2.45
CA GLU A 73 16.67 -1.17 1.84
C GLU A 73 16.60 -1.10 0.31
N MET A 74 15.62 -1.77 -0.31
CA MET A 74 15.39 -1.70 -1.75
C MET A 74 14.94 -0.29 -2.20
N ALA A 75 14.09 0.35 -1.40
CA ALA A 75 13.65 1.73 -1.67
C ALA A 75 14.82 2.73 -1.61
N ARG A 76 15.70 2.63 -0.60
CA ARG A 76 16.89 3.51 -0.46
C ARG A 76 17.87 3.38 -1.62
N GLN A 77 18.01 2.15 -2.17
CA GLN A 77 18.87 1.94 -3.34
C GLN A 77 18.33 2.67 -4.58
N LYS A 78 17.00 2.72 -4.75
CA LYS A 78 16.35 3.40 -5.90
C LYS A 78 16.21 4.91 -5.69
N HIS A 79 16.01 5.33 -4.44
CA HIS A 79 15.68 6.70 -4.06
C HIS A 79 16.57 7.17 -2.91
N PRO A 80 17.89 7.32 -3.12
CA PRO A 80 18.85 7.63 -2.05
C PRO A 80 18.66 9.04 -1.45
N ASP A 81 17.94 9.91 -2.14
CA ASP A 81 17.66 11.29 -1.77
C ASP A 81 16.29 11.49 -1.08
N ILE A 82 15.47 10.42 -0.99
CA ILE A 82 14.14 10.49 -0.38
C ILE A 82 14.21 10.10 1.10
N PRO A 83 13.59 10.88 2.01
CA PRO A 83 13.44 10.47 3.41
C PRO A 83 12.60 9.20 3.53
N LEU A 84 13.19 8.13 4.05
CA LEU A 84 12.55 6.83 4.24
C LEU A 84 12.60 6.43 5.70
N HIS A 85 11.42 6.25 6.30
CA HIS A 85 11.21 6.02 7.72
C HIS A 85 10.84 4.57 7.99
N HIS A 86 11.55 3.92 8.91
CA HIS A 86 11.14 2.62 9.44
C HIS A 86 10.08 2.84 10.53
N GLY A 87 8.86 2.35 10.34
CA GLY A 87 7.78 2.58 11.29
C GLY A 87 6.51 1.81 10.99
N ASN A 88 5.66 1.69 12.03
CA ASN A 88 4.37 1.03 11.93
C ASN A 88 3.27 2.05 11.64
N MET A 89 2.45 1.81 10.61
CA MET A 89 1.36 2.69 10.21
C MET A 89 0.36 2.99 11.34
N MET A 90 0.26 2.12 12.35
CA MET A 90 -0.65 2.32 13.49
C MET A 90 -0.18 3.38 14.48
N ASN A 91 1.14 3.68 14.56
CA ASN A 91 1.66 4.50 15.66
C ASN A 91 2.93 5.32 15.33
N PHE A 92 3.27 5.49 14.05
CA PHE A 92 4.39 6.35 13.69
C PHE A 92 4.18 7.79 14.18
N ASP A 93 5.28 8.51 14.41
CA ASP A 93 5.30 9.94 14.67
C ASP A 93 6.53 10.56 14.01
N LEU A 94 6.28 11.38 12.99
CA LEU A 94 7.34 12.04 12.21
C LEU A 94 7.58 13.49 12.65
N GLY A 95 6.79 13.99 13.64
CA GLY A 95 6.95 15.35 14.19
C GLY A 95 6.48 16.47 13.27
N HIS A 96 5.93 16.18 12.09
CA HIS A 96 5.39 17.15 11.15
C HIS A 96 4.16 16.61 10.41
N GLN A 97 3.50 17.46 9.62
CA GLN A 97 2.28 17.15 8.91
C GLN A 97 2.46 17.29 7.40
N PHE A 98 1.67 16.54 6.66
CA PHE A 98 1.71 16.41 5.21
C PHE A 98 0.47 17.03 4.55
N ASP A 99 0.62 17.46 3.31
CA ASP A 99 -0.48 17.92 2.46
C ASP A 99 -1.29 16.77 1.91
N ALA A 100 -0.63 15.63 1.68
CA ALA A 100 -1.26 14.39 1.27
C ALA A 100 -0.60 13.19 1.94
N ILE A 101 -1.40 12.16 2.23
CA ILE A 101 -0.91 10.86 2.69
C ILE A 101 -1.55 9.79 1.81
N THR A 102 -0.75 8.82 1.39
CA THR A 102 -1.20 7.64 0.63
C THR A 102 -0.94 6.37 1.41
N CYS A 103 -1.82 5.39 1.30
CA CYS A 103 -1.61 4.00 1.71
C CYS A 103 -2.19 3.12 0.62
N LEU A 104 -1.32 2.63 -0.27
CA LEU A 104 -1.68 2.07 -1.56
C LEU A 104 -1.52 0.55 -1.58
N PHE A 105 -1.95 -0.05 -2.70
CA PHE A 105 -1.79 -1.45 -3.00
C PHE A 105 -2.29 -2.37 -1.89
N SER A 106 -3.42 -1.97 -1.28
CA SER A 106 -4.12 -2.72 -0.24
C SER A 106 -3.33 -2.97 1.05
N SER A 107 -2.23 -2.24 1.26
CA SER A 107 -1.36 -2.40 2.44
C SER A 107 -2.12 -2.21 3.76
N ILE A 108 -3.21 -1.46 3.75
CA ILE A 108 -4.09 -1.27 4.91
C ILE A 108 -4.66 -2.59 5.45
N GLY A 109 -4.82 -3.62 4.61
CA GLY A 109 -5.29 -4.94 5.04
C GLY A 109 -4.39 -5.61 6.08
N TYR A 110 -3.10 -5.29 6.13
CA TYR A 110 -2.18 -5.86 7.11
C TYR A 110 -2.44 -5.45 8.56
N VAL A 111 -3.32 -4.49 8.83
CA VAL A 111 -3.73 -4.15 10.21
C VAL A 111 -4.69 -5.18 10.82
N LYS A 112 -5.31 -6.05 10.02
CA LYS A 112 -6.05 -7.27 10.38
C LYS A 112 -7.32 -7.08 11.21
N THR A 113 -7.43 -6.07 12.05
CA THR A 113 -8.58 -5.87 12.96
C THR A 113 -9.20 -4.49 12.79
N ILE A 114 -10.51 -4.36 13.08
CA ILE A 114 -11.22 -3.07 13.04
C ILE A 114 -10.58 -2.06 14.02
N SER A 115 -10.17 -2.51 15.20
CA SER A 115 -9.49 -1.64 16.17
C SER A 115 -8.20 -1.06 15.59
N SER A 116 -7.39 -1.91 14.92
CA SER A 116 -6.14 -1.48 14.28
C SER A 116 -6.39 -0.63 13.03
N LEU A 117 -7.46 -0.88 12.26
CA LEU A 117 -7.89 -0.02 11.16
C LEU A 117 -8.20 1.38 11.68
N ASN A 118 -9.06 1.49 12.70
CA ASN A 118 -9.42 2.77 13.33
C ASN A 118 -8.19 3.52 13.87
N GLN A 119 -7.26 2.80 14.50
CA GLN A 119 -6.02 3.39 15.01
C GLN A 119 -5.15 3.91 13.87
N THR A 120 -5.01 3.17 12.78
CA THR A 120 -4.21 3.53 11.61
C THR A 120 -4.75 4.75 10.91
N ILE A 121 -6.06 4.78 10.60
CA ILE A 121 -6.68 5.94 9.96
C ILE A 121 -6.56 7.18 10.84
N ARG A 122 -6.77 7.05 12.16
CA ARG A 122 -6.58 8.16 13.11
C ARG A 122 -5.13 8.64 13.14
N ASN A 123 -4.16 7.72 13.10
CA ASN A 123 -2.75 8.07 13.08
C ASN A 123 -2.36 8.83 11.80
N MET A 124 -2.81 8.38 10.64
CA MET A 124 -2.61 9.09 9.38
C MET A 124 -3.30 10.46 9.40
N ALA A 125 -4.56 10.55 9.87
CA ALA A 125 -5.32 11.79 9.94
C ALA A 125 -4.64 12.86 10.82
N ARG A 126 -3.98 12.46 11.93
CA ARG A 126 -3.25 13.44 12.78
C ARG A 126 -2.02 14.02 12.06
N HIS A 127 -1.41 13.27 11.13
CA HIS A 127 -0.28 13.72 10.32
C HIS A 127 -0.69 14.48 9.05
N LEU A 128 -1.97 14.67 8.80
CA LEU A 128 -2.44 15.59 7.75
C LEU A 128 -2.51 17.02 8.25
N LYS A 129 -2.13 17.97 7.42
CA LYS A 129 -2.45 19.40 7.61
C LYS A 129 -3.96 19.60 7.49
N PRO A 130 -4.56 20.64 8.16
CA PRO A 130 -5.89 21.11 7.81
C PRO A 130 -5.97 21.42 6.30
N GLY A 131 -6.99 20.91 5.61
CA GLY A 131 -7.10 20.95 4.15
C GLY A 131 -6.32 19.86 3.39
N GLY A 132 -5.64 18.97 4.09
CA GLY A 132 -4.92 17.86 3.49
C GLY A 132 -5.81 16.66 3.13
N VAL A 133 -5.28 15.75 2.32
CA VAL A 133 -5.98 14.59 1.74
C VAL A 133 -5.32 13.28 2.12
N LEU A 134 -6.12 12.30 2.55
CA LEU A 134 -5.70 10.91 2.78
C LEU A 134 -6.30 10.00 1.71
N LEU A 135 -5.47 9.28 0.98
CA LEU A 135 -5.90 8.23 0.03
C LEU A 135 -5.55 6.84 0.57
N VAL A 136 -6.56 5.97 0.69
CA VAL A 136 -6.36 4.59 1.13
C VAL A 136 -6.98 3.63 0.12
N GLU A 137 -6.16 2.77 -0.46
CA GLU A 137 -6.62 1.68 -1.32
C GLU A 137 -6.93 0.45 -0.46
N PRO A 138 -8.18 -0.03 -0.44
CA PRO A 138 -8.60 -1.13 0.42
C PRO A 138 -8.08 -2.48 -0.07
N TRP A 139 -8.09 -3.47 0.82
CA TRP A 139 -8.14 -4.89 0.46
C TRP A 139 -9.57 -5.31 0.15
N PHE A 140 -9.77 -6.55 -0.24
CA PHE A 140 -11.09 -7.10 -0.50
C PHE A 140 -12.01 -7.01 0.72
N THR A 141 -13.32 -6.91 0.47
CA THR A 141 -14.33 -7.04 1.52
C THR A 141 -14.62 -8.51 1.85
N PRO A 142 -15.28 -8.80 2.98
CA PRO A 142 -15.71 -10.17 3.28
C PRO A 142 -16.59 -10.80 2.20
N GLU A 143 -17.37 -9.99 1.48
CA GLU A 143 -18.29 -10.43 0.42
C GLU A 143 -17.55 -10.73 -0.89
N ASN A 144 -16.48 -9.98 -1.18
CA ASN A 144 -15.75 -10.07 -2.44
C ASN A 144 -14.53 -11.01 -2.39
N TRP A 145 -14.17 -11.50 -1.18
CA TRP A 145 -13.07 -12.45 -1.06
C TRP A 145 -13.50 -13.87 -1.42
N ASN A 146 -12.87 -14.43 -2.46
CA ASN A 146 -13.11 -15.78 -2.93
C ASN A 146 -12.10 -16.76 -2.33
N SER A 147 -12.53 -17.52 -1.30
CA SER A 147 -11.74 -18.61 -0.73
C SER A 147 -11.73 -19.82 -1.67
N GLY A 148 -10.65 -20.60 -1.64
CA GLY A 148 -10.52 -21.79 -2.48
C GLY A 148 -9.99 -21.51 -3.90
N THR A 149 -9.61 -20.27 -4.20
CA THR A 149 -9.03 -19.91 -5.51
C THR A 149 -7.53 -20.16 -5.56
N VAL A 150 -7.03 -20.49 -6.73
CA VAL A 150 -5.60 -20.70 -7.01
C VAL A 150 -5.11 -19.66 -8.01
N HIS A 151 -3.92 -19.13 -7.76
CA HIS A 151 -3.31 -18.13 -8.62
C HIS A 151 -1.86 -18.48 -8.92
N ALA A 152 -1.40 -18.12 -10.12
CA ALA A 152 -0.02 -18.27 -10.53
C ALA A 152 0.48 -17.02 -11.25
N THR A 153 1.72 -16.65 -11.01
CA THR A 153 2.44 -15.58 -11.69
C THR A 153 3.80 -16.11 -12.12
N PHE A 154 4.19 -15.82 -13.35
CA PHE A 154 5.47 -16.26 -13.90
C PHE A 154 6.27 -15.03 -14.34
N VAL A 155 7.57 -15.04 -14.03
CA VAL A 155 8.55 -14.06 -14.56
C VAL A 155 9.56 -14.84 -15.38
N ASP A 156 9.82 -14.37 -16.59
CA ASP A 156 10.77 -14.98 -17.53
C ASP A 156 11.71 -13.92 -18.08
N GLN A 157 12.77 -13.62 -17.32
CA GLN A 157 13.86 -12.69 -17.68
C GLN A 157 15.14 -13.49 -17.96
N PRO A 158 16.16 -12.95 -18.66
CA PRO A 158 17.38 -13.70 -19.00
C PRO A 158 18.00 -14.45 -17.81
N ASP A 159 18.23 -13.76 -16.70
CA ASP A 159 18.95 -14.28 -15.52
C ASP A 159 18.03 -14.49 -14.29
N LEU A 160 16.70 -14.38 -14.45
CA LEU A 160 15.74 -14.54 -13.37
C LEU A 160 14.45 -15.20 -13.88
N LYS A 161 14.15 -16.38 -13.36
CA LYS A 161 12.89 -17.08 -13.62
C LYS A 161 12.15 -17.25 -12.30
N ILE A 162 10.88 -16.88 -12.26
CA ILE A 162 10.04 -17.04 -11.06
C ILE A 162 8.76 -17.74 -11.44
N ALA A 163 8.42 -18.79 -10.71
CA ALA A 163 7.05 -19.31 -10.62
C ALA A 163 6.55 -19.04 -9.21
N ARG A 164 5.54 -18.15 -9.07
CA ARG A 164 4.88 -17.85 -7.81
C ARG A 164 3.45 -18.35 -7.86
N MET A 165 3.07 -19.17 -6.92
CA MET A 165 1.71 -19.71 -6.81
C MET A 165 1.18 -19.50 -5.40
N ASN A 166 -0.12 -19.33 -5.28
CA ASN A 166 -0.80 -19.33 -4.00
C ASN A 166 -2.19 -19.94 -4.08
N PHE A 167 -2.64 -20.41 -2.94
CA PHE A 167 -4.00 -20.82 -2.66
C PHE A 167 -4.61 -19.81 -1.67
N SER A 168 -5.85 -19.40 -1.92
CA SER A 168 -6.54 -18.40 -1.10
C SER A 168 -7.45 -19.07 -0.09
N GLU A 169 -7.32 -18.70 1.18
CA GLU A 169 -8.11 -19.20 2.29
C GLU A 169 -8.78 -18.04 3.05
N ARG A 170 -9.80 -18.36 3.83
CA ARG A 170 -10.45 -17.41 4.74
C ARG A 170 -10.72 -18.08 6.07
N LYS A 171 -10.46 -17.35 7.13
CA LYS A 171 -10.90 -17.70 8.48
C LYS A 171 -11.50 -16.44 9.13
N ASP A 172 -12.78 -16.49 9.41
CA ASP A 172 -13.54 -15.34 9.96
C ASP A 172 -13.39 -14.07 9.10
N ARG A 173 -12.69 -13.09 9.62
CA ARG A 173 -12.44 -11.76 9.03
C ARG A 173 -11.04 -11.62 8.45
N LEU A 174 -10.31 -12.73 8.30
CA LEU A 174 -8.97 -12.75 7.75
C LEU A 174 -8.92 -13.57 6.46
N SER A 175 -8.29 -13.00 5.46
CA SER A 175 -7.82 -13.71 4.28
C SER A 175 -6.39 -14.19 4.50
N PHE A 176 -6.12 -15.40 4.02
CA PHE A 176 -4.81 -16.03 4.10
C PHE A 176 -4.40 -16.47 2.71
N PHE A 177 -3.14 -16.27 2.38
CA PHE A 177 -2.54 -16.88 1.21
C PHE A 177 -1.05 -17.08 1.45
N THR A 178 -0.62 -18.31 1.23
CA THR A 178 0.80 -18.68 1.27
C THR A 178 1.32 -18.64 -0.16
N PHE A 179 2.21 -17.71 -0.43
CA PHE A 179 2.94 -17.72 -1.69
C PHE A 179 4.03 -18.78 -1.64
N HIS A 180 4.04 -19.66 -2.63
CA HIS A 180 5.13 -20.57 -2.95
C HIS A 180 5.93 -19.96 -4.09
N TYR A 181 7.22 -19.75 -3.85
CA TYR A 181 8.15 -19.24 -4.85
C TYR A 181 9.09 -20.34 -5.29
N LEU A 182 9.22 -20.54 -6.59
CA LEU A 182 10.32 -21.26 -7.20
C LEU A 182 11.10 -20.26 -8.03
N VAL A 183 12.36 -19.99 -7.64
CA VAL A 183 13.20 -18.93 -8.21
C VAL A 183 14.45 -19.56 -8.77
N ALA A 184 14.74 -19.33 -10.04
CA ALA A 184 15.96 -19.75 -10.70
C ALA A 184 16.79 -18.52 -11.12
N THR A 185 18.07 -18.56 -10.79
CA THR A 185 19.11 -17.59 -11.16
C THR A 185 20.32 -18.37 -11.68
N PRO A 186 21.36 -17.71 -12.22
CA PRO A 186 22.60 -18.38 -12.61
C PRO A 186 23.30 -19.16 -11.47
N GLU A 187 23.00 -18.79 -10.20
CA GLU A 187 23.56 -19.44 -9.02
C GLU A 187 22.82 -20.74 -8.63
N GLY A 188 21.60 -20.94 -9.16
CA GLY A 188 20.82 -22.16 -8.92
C GLY A 188 19.32 -21.93 -8.80
N ILE A 189 18.64 -22.92 -8.19
CA ILE A 189 17.18 -22.91 -8.00
C ILE A 189 16.89 -22.96 -6.50
N GLU A 190 16.05 -22.03 -6.04
CA GLU A 190 15.57 -21.95 -4.66
C GLU A 190 14.04 -22.07 -4.59
N HIS A 191 13.53 -22.77 -3.57
CA HIS A 191 12.12 -22.77 -3.20
C HIS A 191 11.95 -22.20 -1.79
N PHE A 192 10.99 -21.29 -1.62
CA PHE A 192 10.59 -20.80 -0.30
C PHE A 192 9.10 -20.41 -0.29
N THR A 193 8.58 -20.16 0.90
CA THR A 193 7.18 -19.76 1.09
C THR A 193 7.08 -18.51 1.96
N GLU A 194 6.06 -17.69 1.73
CA GLU A 194 5.70 -16.55 2.57
C GLU A 194 4.20 -16.52 2.82
N LEU A 195 3.80 -16.47 4.08
CA LEU A 195 2.41 -16.34 4.49
C LEU A 195 2.01 -14.87 4.57
N HIS A 196 0.89 -14.55 3.94
CA HIS A 196 0.24 -13.24 4.03
C HIS A 196 -1.13 -13.39 4.67
N GLU A 197 -1.42 -12.51 5.62
CA GLU A 197 -2.67 -12.45 6.36
C GLU A 197 -3.19 -11.00 6.32
N LEU A 198 -4.37 -10.79 5.73
CA LEU A 198 -4.97 -9.46 5.63
C LEU A 198 -6.40 -9.46 6.19
N GLY A 199 -6.76 -8.38 6.85
CA GLY A 199 -8.11 -8.13 7.34
C GLY A 199 -9.08 -7.87 6.19
N LEU A 200 -10.25 -8.46 6.29
CA LEU A 200 -11.39 -8.21 5.40
C LEU A 200 -12.31 -7.22 6.08
N PHE A 201 -12.33 -5.98 5.59
CA PHE A 201 -13.17 -4.90 6.13
C PHE A 201 -14.27 -4.56 5.14
N THR A 202 -15.46 -4.24 5.64
CA THR A 202 -16.57 -3.75 4.82
C THR A 202 -16.37 -2.28 4.45
N GLU A 203 -17.12 -1.82 3.44
CA GLU A 203 -17.15 -0.40 3.08
C GLU A 203 -17.56 0.48 4.27
N ASP A 204 -18.61 0.09 5.00
CA ASP A 204 -19.08 0.85 6.17
C ASP A 204 -17.99 0.97 7.24
N GLU A 205 -17.21 -0.08 7.51
CA GLU A 205 -16.12 -0.06 8.49
C GLU A 205 -15.00 0.91 8.07
N TYR A 206 -14.66 0.98 6.78
CA TYR A 206 -13.74 2.02 6.30
C TYR A 206 -14.34 3.42 6.48
N LEU A 207 -15.58 3.64 6.03
CA LEU A 207 -16.26 4.95 6.15
C LEU A 207 -16.36 5.41 7.61
N GLU A 208 -16.67 4.51 8.53
CA GLU A 208 -16.71 4.78 9.98
C GLU A 208 -15.33 5.12 10.53
N ALA A 209 -14.27 4.38 10.13
CA ALA A 209 -12.90 4.65 10.57
C ALA A 209 -12.44 6.06 10.18
N PHE A 210 -12.73 6.49 8.95
CA PHE A 210 -12.41 7.85 8.49
C PHE A 210 -13.20 8.92 9.24
N ARG A 211 -14.51 8.74 9.41
CA ARG A 211 -15.37 9.68 10.16
C ARG A 211 -14.94 9.79 11.62
N ALA A 212 -14.63 8.67 12.26
CA ALA A 212 -14.13 8.63 13.64
C ALA A 212 -12.76 9.29 13.82
N ALA A 213 -11.98 9.39 12.73
CA ALA A 213 -10.71 10.13 12.68
C ALA A 213 -10.90 11.64 12.40
N GLY A 214 -12.14 12.13 12.26
CA GLY A 214 -12.47 13.52 11.98
C GLY A 214 -12.30 13.94 10.51
N LEU A 215 -12.29 12.97 9.59
CA LEU A 215 -12.22 13.22 8.15
C LEU A 215 -13.63 13.18 7.53
N GLU A 216 -13.87 14.07 6.58
CA GLU A 216 -14.90 13.84 5.57
C GLU A 216 -14.38 12.78 4.61
N VAL A 217 -15.22 11.81 4.20
CA VAL A 217 -14.77 10.68 3.38
C VAL A 217 -15.66 10.50 2.17
N LEU A 218 -14.99 10.30 1.03
CA LEU A 218 -15.59 9.89 -0.26
C LEU A 218 -15.09 8.48 -0.58
N HIS A 219 -15.89 7.70 -1.30
CA HIS A 219 -15.51 6.40 -1.83
C HIS A 219 -15.60 6.41 -3.34
N ASP A 220 -14.50 6.17 -4.04
CA ASP A 220 -14.45 5.88 -5.46
C ASP A 220 -14.45 4.35 -5.65
N PRO A 221 -15.55 3.75 -6.14
CA PRO A 221 -15.65 2.29 -6.24
C PRO A 221 -14.72 1.69 -7.32
N THR A 222 -14.24 2.51 -8.25
CA THR A 222 -13.28 2.06 -9.27
C THR A 222 -11.86 2.03 -8.72
N GLY A 223 -11.46 3.04 -7.95
CA GLY A 223 -10.12 3.16 -7.39
C GLY A 223 -9.02 3.18 -8.45
N LEU A 224 -7.85 2.64 -8.14
CA LEU A 224 -6.68 2.60 -9.03
C LEU A 224 -6.70 1.35 -9.93
N ASP A 225 -7.16 0.22 -9.43
CA ASP A 225 -7.14 -1.09 -10.11
C ASP A 225 -8.43 -1.92 -9.92
N GLY A 226 -9.57 -1.27 -9.64
CA GLY A 226 -10.86 -1.93 -9.50
C GLY A 226 -11.22 -2.38 -8.07
N ARG A 227 -10.37 -2.09 -7.06
CA ARG A 227 -10.66 -2.41 -5.65
C ARG A 227 -11.32 -1.29 -4.87
N GLY A 228 -11.48 -0.14 -5.48
CA GLY A 228 -11.96 1.07 -4.83
C GLY A 228 -10.84 1.91 -4.23
N LEU A 229 -11.19 3.12 -3.79
CA LEU A 229 -10.30 4.06 -3.12
C LEU A 229 -11.09 4.93 -2.15
N TYR A 230 -10.64 5.04 -0.90
CA TYR A 230 -11.20 5.96 0.08
C TYR A 230 -10.39 7.25 0.09
N ILE A 231 -11.10 8.38 0.02
CA ILE A 231 -10.55 9.73 -0.04
C ILE A 231 -11.01 10.49 1.20
N GLY A 232 -10.11 10.67 2.17
CA GLY A 232 -10.36 11.38 3.41
C GLY A 232 -9.91 12.83 3.32
N LEU A 233 -10.77 13.76 3.68
CA LEU A 233 -10.53 15.20 3.62
C LEU A 233 -10.47 15.77 5.03
N LYS A 234 -9.34 16.36 5.42
CA LYS A 234 -9.22 17.04 6.71
C LYS A 234 -9.73 18.47 6.58
N ARG A 235 -10.79 18.81 7.32
CA ARG A 235 -11.37 20.16 7.27
C ARG A 235 -10.33 21.21 7.62
N THR A 236 -10.39 22.35 6.93
CA THR A 236 -9.75 23.59 7.38
C THR A 236 -10.46 24.06 8.64
N ALA A 237 -9.68 24.48 9.66
CA ALA A 237 -10.23 25.01 10.90
C ALA A 237 -11.02 26.30 10.67
#